data_01516c5e581947e4c19679ba2a637601
#
_entry.id   01516c5e581947e4c19679ba2a637601
#
_cell.length_a   1.000
_cell.length_b   1.000
_cell.length_c   1.000
_cell.angle_alpha   90.00
_cell.angle_beta   90.00
_cell.angle_gamma   90.00
#
_symmetry.space_group_name_H-M   'P 1'
#
loop_
_entity.id
_entity.type
_entity.pdbx_description
1 polymer ?
#
loop_
_entity_poly.entity_id
_entity_poly.type
_entity_poly.pdbx_seq_one_letter_code
_entity_poly.pdbx_strand_id
1 'polypeptide(L)'
;IWSNEDLIATFTFPIYKTDEILEQEKKDVTNNVIPVFIDTVSSFNAKKDSIKSYLNFLTSYLKEKVKVDKADQDYISQSKVILNLNVADEQWNQLIKLYKGEIKDGTKDFAEFISTLQKMMTDLAKNQIINFKRDELHSNKISIKKPDSKLQKIESADKVMTVSEVNQAFDKKALQSIDDSNLRLIAIEIARNLLKENLFFNEELTDLEIKNRIEQIPKTIGIVKENERIISKHEPITVLSKQKLDSYKKVRLERIGVQDYFAQFVGKVLSVIVLIVILGFYLFYFRKDIFNNNLKLALVSSLIVLVCFFAFMSMSLKVNSPIEYLIFISVASILLTIIFDSRLAFYVIAITTYLVAS
;
A
#
# COMPACT_ATOMS: atom_id res chain seq x y z
N ILE A 1 -26.21 6.13 -20.32
CA ILE A 1 -26.56 4.80 -20.85
C ILE A 1 -27.72 4.28 -20.00
N TRP A 2 -28.77 3.79 -20.62
CA TRP A 2 -29.98 3.29 -19.99
C TRP A 2 -30.06 1.78 -20.14
N SER A 3 -30.63 1.08 -19.16
CA SER A 3 -30.88 -0.35 -19.28
C SER A 3 -32.08 -0.60 -20.21
N ASN A 4 -31.96 -1.56 -21.13
CA ASN A 4 -33.07 -1.93 -22.02
C ASN A 4 -33.98 -3.00 -21.40
N GLU A 5 -33.53 -3.69 -20.36
CA GLU A 5 -34.23 -4.79 -19.70
C GLU A 5 -34.00 -4.76 -18.19
N ASP A 6 -34.95 -5.35 -17.43
CA ASP A 6 -34.74 -5.60 -16.00
C ASP A 6 -33.73 -6.73 -15.83
N LEU A 7 -32.71 -6.49 -15.02
CA LEU A 7 -31.73 -7.51 -14.64
C LEU A 7 -31.96 -7.89 -13.18
N ILE A 8 -32.26 -9.15 -12.95
CA ILE A 8 -32.49 -9.76 -11.62
C ILE A 8 -31.32 -10.71 -11.34
N ALA A 9 -30.86 -10.69 -10.09
CA ALA A 9 -29.82 -11.60 -9.62
C ALA A 9 -30.35 -13.05 -9.57
N THR A 10 -29.73 -13.96 -10.28
CA THR A 10 -30.06 -15.38 -10.28
C THR A 10 -29.42 -16.16 -9.14
N PHE A 11 -28.59 -15.49 -8.34
CA PHE A 11 -27.91 -16.00 -7.16
C PHE A 11 -27.40 -14.86 -6.28
N THR A 12 -27.14 -15.16 -5.02
CA THR A 12 -26.52 -14.20 -4.09
C THR A 12 -25.04 -14.03 -4.41
N PHE A 13 -24.57 -12.77 -4.49
CA PHE A 13 -23.19 -12.43 -4.78
C PHE A 13 -22.72 -11.16 -4.03
N PRO A 14 -21.41 -11.05 -3.72
CA PRO A 14 -20.82 -9.84 -3.14
C PRO A 14 -20.63 -8.75 -4.20
N ILE A 15 -20.80 -7.49 -3.80
CA ILE A 15 -20.46 -6.34 -4.63
C ILE A 15 -18.99 -6.00 -4.37
N TYR A 16 -18.12 -6.22 -5.36
CA TYR A 16 -16.71 -5.87 -5.25
C TYR A 16 -16.49 -4.37 -5.40
N LYS A 17 -15.52 -3.84 -4.65
CA LYS A 17 -15.02 -2.49 -4.86
C LYS A 17 -14.29 -2.41 -6.20
N THR A 18 -14.28 -1.23 -6.82
CA THR A 18 -13.41 -0.97 -7.97
C THR A 18 -11.96 -0.87 -7.53
N ASP A 19 -11.03 -1.14 -8.45
CA ASP A 19 -9.60 -1.04 -8.18
C ASP A 19 -9.20 0.37 -7.71
N GLU A 20 -9.86 1.41 -8.24
CA GLU A 20 -9.65 2.80 -7.85
C GLU A 20 -10.01 3.05 -6.37
N ILE A 21 -11.14 2.54 -5.92
CA ILE A 21 -11.57 2.65 -4.51
C ILE A 21 -10.61 1.88 -3.60
N LEU A 22 -10.21 0.67 -3.99
CA LEU A 22 -9.27 -0.13 -3.21
C LEU A 22 -7.90 0.53 -3.11
N GLU A 23 -7.39 1.09 -4.20
CA GLU A 23 -6.10 1.80 -4.20
C GLU A 23 -6.16 3.09 -3.37
N GLN A 24 -7.30 3.81 -3.41
CA GLN A 24 -7.48 4.98 -2.55
C GLN A 24 -7.51 4.60 -1.08
N GLU A 25 -8.26 3.57 -0.69
CA GLU A 25 -8.32 3.08 0.69
C GLU A 25 -6.96 2.56 1.17
N LYS A 26 -6.18 1.90 0.32
CA LYS A 26 -4.80 1.48 0.64
C LYS A 26 -3.90 2.69 0.92
N LYS A 27 -3.97 3.73 0.09
CA LYS A 27 -3.23 4.97 0.29
C LYS A 27 -3.63 5.66 1.60
N ASP A 28 -4.93 5.72 1.87
CA ASP A 28 -5.45 6.33 3.10
C ASP A 28 -4.98 5.56 4.34
N VAL A 29 -4.94 4.23 4.29
CA VAL A 29 -4.37 3.38 5.35
C VAL A 29 -2.89 3.65 5.53
N THR A 30 -2.11 3.70 4.43
CA THR A 30 -0.66 3.97 4.50
C THR A 30 -0.36 5.33 5.12
N ASN A 31 -1.11 6.37 4.73
CA ASN A 31 -0.91 7.72 5.24
C ASN A 31 -1.33 7.89 6.72
N ASN A 32 -2.27 7.05 7.21
CA ASN A 32 -2.83 7.15 8.55
C ASN A 32 -2.32 6.07 9.52
N VAL A 33 -1.33 5.29 9.11
CA VAL A 33 -0.71 4.31 10.02
C VAL A 33 0.02 5.03 11.15
N ILE A 34 -0.12 4.48 12.35
CA ILE A 34 0.60 4.95 13.53
C ILE A 34 2.03 4.39 13.47
N PRO A 35 3.08 5.24 13.37
CA PRO A 35 4.45 4.79 13.29
C PRO A 35 4.86 4.06 14.58
N VAL A 36 5.61 2.97 14.42
CA VAL A 36 6.04 2.11 15.52
C VAL A 36 7.47 2.48 15.94
N PHE A 37 7.63 2.75 17.22
CA PHE A 37 8.92 3.03 17.85
C PHE A 37 9.28 1.93 18.85
N ILE A 38 10.56 1.59 18.92
CA ILE A 38 11.09 0.66 19.91
C ILE A 38 11.75 1.45 21.04
N ASP A 39 11.34 1.20 22.26
CA ASP A 39 11.97 1.74 23.48
C ASP A 39 13.18 0.87 23.85
N THR A 40 14.38 1.34 23.51
CA THR A 40 15.64 0.60 23.74
C THR A 40 16.24 0.80 25.13
N VAL A 41 15.81 1.87 25.82
CA VAL A 41 16.34 2.19 27.17
C VAL A 41 15.21 2.06 28.18
N SER A 42 15.19 0.94 28.81
CA SER A 42 14.06 0.39 29.57
C SER A 42 13.65 1.16 30.82
N SER A 43 14.40 2.12 31.36
CA SER A 43 13.91 2.84 32.51
C SER A 43 14.50 4.25 32.68
N PHE A 44 13.66 5.15 33.14
CA PHE A 44 14.10 6.47 33.63
C PHE A 44 15.24 6.37 34.67
N ASN A 45 15.23 5.32 35.51
CA ASN A 45 16.27 5.09 36.47
C ASN A 45 17.64 4.84 35.83
N ALA A 46 17.70 4.06 34.73
CA ALA A 46 18.96 3.81 34.03
C ALA A 46 19.54 5.10 33.44
N LYS A 47 18.70 5.98 32.89
CA LYS A 47 19.12 7.31 32.37
C LYS A 47 19.63 8.20 33.51
N LYS A 48 18.92 8.24 34.64
CA LYS A 48 19.30 8.99 35.83
C LYS A 48 20.64 8.50 36.38
N ASP A 49 20.84 7.18 36.45
CA ASP A 49 22.08 6.55 36.92
C ASP A 49 23.24 6.83 35.94
N SER A 50 23.01 6.82 34.63
CA SER A 50 24.01 7.21 33.63
C SER A 50 24.44 8.67 33.80
N ILE A 51 23.50 9.59 33.95
CA ILE A 51 23.80 11.01 34.22
C ILE A 51 24.62 11.17 35.48
N LYS A 52 24.19 10.51 36.57
CA LYS A 52 24.89 10.58 37.84
C LYS A 52 26.30 9.99 37.74
N SER A 53 26.46 8.84 37.10
CA SER A 53 27.75 8.18 36.91
C SER A 53 28.71 9.04 36.11
N TYR A 54 28.25 9.67 35.05
CA TYR A 54 29.08 10.59 34.23
C TYR A 54 29.51 11.82 35.03
N LEU A 55 28.62 12.46 35.79
CA LEU A 55 28.97 13.65 36.61
C LEU A 55 29.91 13.29 37.76
N ASN A 56 29.73 12.11 38.34
CA ASN A 56 30.68 11.62 39.34
C ASN A 56 32.05 11.33 38.71
N PHE A 57 32.09 10.72 37.52
CA PHE A 57 33.32 10.50 36.77
C PHE A 57 34.02 11.81 36.44
N LEU A 58 33.31 12.82 35.96
CA LEU A 58 33.85 14.18 35.70
C LEU A 58 34.44 14.76 36.96
N THR A 59 33.75 14.69 38.09
CA THR A 59 34.22 15.20 39.38
C THR A 59 35.46 14.46 39.84
N SER A 60 35.51 13.16 39.77
CA SER A 60 36.64 12.31 40.15
C SER A 60 37.86 12.57 39.27
N TYR A 61 37.64 12.72 37.98
CA TYR A 61 38.66 13.02 36.99
C TYR A 61 39.31 14.39 37.26
N LEU A 62 38.51 15.44 37.53
CA LEU A 62 39.01 16.75 37.90
C LEU A 62 39.78 16.72 39.24
N LYS A 63 39.31 15.97 40.23
CA LYS A 63 39.99 15.78 41.54
C LYS A 63 41.38 15.17 41.40
N GLU A 64 41.53 14.19 40.54
CA GLU A 64 42.79 13.51 40.30
C GLU A 64 43.77 14.38 39.50
N LYS A 65 43.29 15.07 38.52
CA LYS A 65 44.12 15.78 37.55
C LYS A 65 44.48 17.22 37.95
N VAL A 66 43.64 17.92 38.71
CA VAL A 66 43.94 19.26 39.24
C VAL A 66 45.07 19.22 40.26
N LYS A 67 45.40 18.06 40.84
CA LYS A 67 46.58 17.85 41.70
C LYS A 67 47.91 17.87 40.95
N VAL A 68 47.88 17.68 39.63
CA VAL A 68 49.08 17.71 38.76
C VAL A 68 49.19 19.10 38.12
N ASP A 69 50.03 19.91 38.66
CA ASP A 69 50.17 21.37 38.41
C ASP A 69 50.80 21.71 37.02
N LYS A 70 50.54 20.92 35.97
CA LYS A 70 51.00 21.20 34.61
C LYS A 70 49.79 21.31 33.63
N ALA A 71 49.46 22.55 33.31
CA ALA A 71 48.55 22.91 32.22
C ALA A 71 49.25 22.78 30.87
N ASP A 72 49.71 21.60 30.47
CA ASP A 72 50.18 21.35 29.13
C ASP A 72 48.97 21.23 28.14
N GLN A 73 49.11 21.83 26.98
CA GLN A 73 48.05 21.77 25.91
C GLN A 73 47.67 20.37 25.53
N ASP A 74 48.64 19.42 25.56
CA ASP A 74 48.39 17.99 25.34
C ASP A 74 47.48 17.37 26.40
N TYR A 75 47.58 17.84 27.63
CA TYR A 75 46.77 17.42 28.75
C TYR A 75 45.28 17.84 28.60
N ILE A 76 45.04 19.06 28.18
CA ILE A 76 43.69 19.58 27.93
C ILE A 76 43.03 18.77 26.82
N SER A 77 43.77 18.51 25.72
CA SER A 77 43.27 17.74 24.58
C SER A 77 42.91 16.31 24.98
N GLN A 78 43.75 15.62 25.72
CA GLN A 78 43.47 14.29 26.25
C GLN A 78 42.28 14.23 27.19
N SER A 79 42.12 15.20 28.05
CA SER A 79 41.00 15.34 29.00
C SER A 79 39.67 15.47 28.27
N LYS A 80 39.60 16.26 27.24
CA LYS A 80 38.42 16.47 26.38
C LYS A 80 38.02 15.16 25.67
N VAL A 81 39.00 14.42 25.16
CA VAL A 81 38.74 13.12 24.51
C VAL A 81 38.20 12.09 25.50
N ILE A 82 38.84 11.96 26.70
CA ILE A 82 38.41 11.02 27.74
C ILE A 82 36.99 11.31 28.22
N LEU A 83 36.64 12.57 28.36
CA LEU A 83 35.32 13.01 28.80
C LEU A 83 34.31 13.17 27.66
N ASN A 84 34.74 12.95 26.40
CA ASN A 84 33.95 13.14 25.19
C ASN A 84 33.30 14.56 25.13
N LEU A 85 34.10 15.58 25.40
CA LEU A 85 33.67 16.99 25.43
C LEU A 85 34.33 17.75 24.28
N ASN A 86 33.51 18.27 23.37
CA ASN A 86 33.98 19.10 22.27
C ASN A 86 33.83 20.57 22.67
N VAL A 87 34.73 21.04 23.53
CA VAL A 87 34.72 22.40 24.08
C VAL A 87 36.02 23.14 23.81
N ALA A 88 36.00 24.46 23.74
CA ALA A 88 37.21 25.29 23.60
C ALA A 88 38.08 25.23 24.86
N ASP A 89 39.38 25.55 24.71
CA ASP A 89 40.31 25.52 25.84
C ASP A 89 39.96 26.54 26.93
N GLU A 90 39.41 27.67 26.52
CA GLU A 90 38.93 28.71 27.46
C GLU A 90 37.80 28.21 28.34
N GLN A 91 36.86 27.48 27.73
CA GLN A 91 35.73 26.87 28.44
C GLN A 91 36.22 25.82 29.43
N TRP A 92 37.13 24.94 28.99
CA TRP A 92 37.73 23.93 29.85
C TRP A 92 38.47 24.57 31.05
N ASN A 93 39.27 25.60 30.80
CA ASN A 93 40.01 26.32 31.88
C ASN A 93 39.03 26.99 32.85
N GLN A 94 37.89 27.49 32.37
CA GLN A 94 36.86 28.07 33.25
C GLN A 94 36.25 27.02 34.18
N LEU A 95 36.01 25.80 33.68
CA LEU A 95 35.56 24.67 34.53
C LEU A 95 36.58 24.30 35.59
N ILE A 96 37.87 24.31 35.25
CA ILE A 96 38.97 24.05 36.22
C ILE A 96 39.02 25.15 37.30
N LYS A 97 38.88 26.43 36.89
CA LYS A 97 38.83 27.54 37.85
C LYS A 97 37.66 27.44 38.83
N LEU A 98 36.49 27.05 38.31
CA LEU A 98 35.31 26.78 39.15
C LEU A 98 35.57 25.64 40.12
N TYR A 99 36.20 24.54 39.65
CA TYR A 99 36.54 23.39 40.48
C TYR A 99 37.56 23.76 41.60
N LYS A 100 38.55 24.61 41.29
CA LYS A 100 39.53 25.12 42.26
C LYS A 100 38.95 26.16 43.23
N GLY A 101 37.74 26.62 43.00
CA GLY A 101 37.11 27.69 43.80
C GLY A 101 37.65 29.10 43.50
N GLU A 102 38.39 29.26 42.39
CA GLU A 102 38.93 30.56 41.94
C GLU A 102 37.83 31.47 41.43
N ILE A 103 36.75 30.89 40.91
CA ILE A 103 35.57 31.59 40.43
C ILE A 103 34.30 30.91 40.95
N LYS A 104 33.17 31.58 40.82
CA LYS A 104 31.81 31.04 41.07
C LYS A 104 30.91 31.33 39.86
N ASP A 105 29.89 30.50 39.68
CA ASP A 105 28.81 30.79 38.72
C ASP A 105 27.69 31.54 39.46
N GLY A 106 27.73 32.84 39.41
CA GLY A 106 26.92 33.69 40.31
C GLY A 106 27.28 33.44 41.77
N THR A 107 26.36 32.85 42.54
CA THR A 107 26.58 32.45 43.94
C THR A 107 27.02 30.99 44.12
N LYS A 108 27.01 30.19 43.06
CA LYS A 108 27.19 28.72 43.10
C LYS A 108 28.65 28.35 43.05
N ASP A 109 29.03 27.42 43.91
CA ASP A 109 30.28 26.69 43.81
C ASP A 109 30.19 25.49 42.81
N PHE A 110 31.29 24.76 42.63
CA PHE A 110 31.33 23.59 41.74
C PHE A 110 30.30 22.52 42.10
N ALA A 111 30.08 22.27 43.39
CA ALA A 111 29.14 21.21 43.84
C ALA A 111 27.68 21.62 43.50
N GLU A 112 27.36 22.89 43.74
CA GLU A 112 26.04 23.43 43.38
C GLU A 112 25.84 23.51 41.88
N PHE A 113 26.87 23.80 41.09
CA PHE A 113 26.84 23.78 39.62
C PHE A 113 26.53 22.36 39.12
N ILE A 114 27.25 21.32 39.59
CA ILE A 114 27.03 19.93 39.26
C ILE A 114 25.62 19.45 39.64
N SER A 115 25.16 19.82 40.85
CA SER A 115 23.82 19.50 41.33
C SER A 115 22.72 20.11 40.44
N THR A 116 22.91 21.38 40.05
CA THR A 116 21.99 22.10 39.12
C THR A 116 21.95 21.41 37.76
N LEU A 117 23.12 21.09 37.21
CA LEU A 117 23.24 20.37 35.94
C LEU A 117 22.56 19.01 35.99
N GLN A 118 22.82 18.24 37.07
CA GLN A 118 22.17 16.94 37.25
C GLN A 118 20.65 17.07 37.33
N LYS A 119 20.13 18.04 38.05
CA LYS A 119 18.68 18.30 38.18
C LYS A 119 18.05 18.63 36.83
N MET A 120 18.64 19.57 36.08
CA MET A 120 18.14 19.95 34.74
C MET A 120 18.10 18.77 33.76
N MET A 121 19.20 18.00 33.68
CA MET A 121 19.26 16.82 32.80
C MET A 121 18.29 15.72 33.24
N THR A 122 18.16 15.45 34.54
CA THR A 122 17.24 14.45 35.08
C THR A 122 15.78 14.82 34.78
N ASP A 123 15.43 16.08 34.86
CA ASP A 123 14.09 16.54 34.53
C ASP A 123 13.75 16.31 33.04
N LEU A 124 14.68 16.57 32.14
CA LEU A 124 14.48 16.34 30.70
C LEU A 124 14.55 14.86 30.34
N ALA A 125 15.37 14.06 31.03
CA ALA A 125 15.47 12.62 30.84
C ALA A 125 14.18 11.84 31.20
N LYS A 126 13.22 12.48 31.91
CA LYS A 126 11.88 11.89 32.12
C LYS A 126 11.08 11.76 30.82
N ASN A 127 11.39 12.62 29.85
CA ASN A 127 10.69 12.59 28.56
C ASN A 127 11.22 11.44 27.68
N GLN A 128 10.34 10.95 26.83
CA GLN A 128 10.70 10.05 25.76
C GLN A 128 11.26 10.86 24.59
N ILE A 129 12.44 10.50 24.11
CA ILE A 129 13.18 11.24 23.09
C ILE A 129 13.24 10.36 21.84
N ILE A 130 12.67 10.86 20.74
CA ILE A 130 12.63 10.16 19.45
C ILE A 130 13.80 10.57 18.55
N ASN A 131 14.29 9.61 17.76
CA ASN A 131 15.31 9.83 16.73
C ASN A 131 14.71 10.29 15.39
N PHE A 132 13.52 10.87 15.41
CA PHE A 132 12.75 11.20 14.20
C PHE A 132 12.40 12.68 14.18
N LYS A 133 12.34 13.29 13.01
CA LYS A 133 11.94 14.70 12.88
C LYS A 133 10.42 14.82 12.99
N ARG A 134 9.97 15.87 13.68
CA ARG A 134 8.53 16.06 13.89
C ARG A 134 7.76 16.25 12.58
N ASP A 135 8.37 16.92 11.60
CA ASP A 135 7.75 17.17 10.29
C ASP A 135 7.54 15.90 9.45
N GLU A 136 8.28 14.82 9.76
CA GLU A 136 8.17 13.53 9.11
C GLU A 136 7.12 12.61 9.78
N LEU A 137 6.57 13.03 10.94
CA LEU A 137 5.50 12.32 11.64
C LEU A 137 4.15 12.69 11.01
N HIS A 138 3.63 11.83 10.16
CA HIS A 138 2.31 12.02 9.52
C HIS A 138 1.13 11.71 10.45
N SER A 139 1.38 11.23 11.66
CA SER A 139 0.34 10.87 12.64
C SER A 139 0.53 11.63 13.95
N ASN A 140 -0.57 12.09 14.54
CA ASN A 140 -0.59 12.69 15.88
C ASN A 140 -0.40 11.65 17.00
N LYS A 141 -0.25 10.37 16.66
CA LYS A 141 -0.05 9.27 17.59
C LYS A 141 1.17 8.47 17.19
N ILE A 142 1.84 7.90 18.18
CA ILE A 142 2.94 6.95 18.01
C ILE A 142 2.62 5.67 18.77
N SER A 143 3.12 4.55 18.26
CA SER A 143 3.04 3.25 18.92
C SER A 143 4.40 2.91 19.49
N ILE A 144 4.47 2.67 20.80
CA ILE A 144 5.71 2.35 21.50
C ILE A 144 5.70 0.88 21.88
N LYS A 145 6.70 0.14 21.42
CA LYS A 145 6.92 -1.26 21.74
C LYS A 145 8.19 -1.41 22.57
N LYS A 146 8.12 -2.16 23.65
CA LYS A 146 9.31 -2.58 24.41
C LYS A 146 9.88 -3.85 23.76
N PRO A 147 11.22 -4.05 23.75
CA PRO A 147 11.85 -5.21 23.12
C PRO A 147 11.27 -6.55 23.59
N ASP A 148 10.98 -6.67 24.90
CA ASP A 148 10.54 -7.92 25.53
C ASP A 148 9.01 -8.04 25.67
N SER A 149 8.24 -7.11 25.09
CA SER A 149 6.79 -7.08 25.23
C SER A 149 6.08 -7.26 23.88
N LYS A 150 5.04 -8.09 23.88
CA LYS A 150 4.10 -8.18 22.75
C LYS A 150 3.10 -7.01 22.75
N LEU A 151 2.99 -6.28 23.86
CA LEU A 151 2.05 -5.17 23.99
C LEU A 151 2.66 -3.89 23.42
N GLN A 152 1.88 -3.19 22.63
CA GLN A 152 2.17 -1.87 22.11
C GLN A 152 1.37 -0.84 22.91
N LYS A 153 2.02 0.25 23.30
CA LYS A 153 1.38 1.39 23.96
C LYS A 153 1.25 2.52 22.96
N ILE A 154 0.01 2.96 22.72
CA ILE A 154 -0.25 4.12 21.85
C ILE A 154 -0.23 5.38 22.71
N GLU A 155 0.59 6.35 22.31
CA GLU A 155 0.69 7.66 22.96
C GLU A 155 0.51 8.78 21.95
N SER A 156 0.18 9.98 22.46
CA SER A 156 0.17 11.18 21.61
C SER A 156 1.60 11.58 21.25
N ALA A 157 1.82 11.98 20.00
CA ALA A 157 3.12 12.48 19.54
C ALA A 157 3.58 13.73 20.31
N ASP A 158 2.67 14.50 20.92
CA ASP A 158 2.99 15.67 21.72
C ASP A 158 3.66 15.34 23.05
N LYS A 159 3.55 14.10 23.52
CA LYS A 159 4.18 13.64 24.77
C LYS A 159 5.64 13.23 24.61
N VAL A 160 6.11 13.10 23.40
CA VAL A 160 7.51 12.77 23.11
C VAL A 160 8.22 13.99 22.59
N MET A 161 9.52 14.06 22.82
CA MET A 161 10.35 15.16 22.36
C MET A 161 11.34 14.65 21.30
N THR A 162 11.63 15.47 20.32
CA THR A 162 12.77 15.21 19.43
C THR A 162 14.07 15.62 20.12
N VAL A 163 15.20 15.10 19.65
CA VAL A 163 16.53 15.52 20.16
C VAL A 163 16.71 17.04 20.07
N SER A 164 16.24 17.67 18.99
CA SER A 164 16.29 19.11 18.82
C SER A 164 15.48 19.87 19.88
N GLU A 165 14.26 19.41 20.18
CA GLU A 165 13.39 20.02 21.19
C GLU A 165 13.97 19.88 22.59
N VAL A 166 14.57 18.73 22.91
CA VAL A 166 15.26 18.50 24.19
C VAL A 166 16.45 19.43 24.35
N ASN A 167 17.27 19.57 23.29
CA ASN A 167 18.43 20.47 23.30
C ASN A 167 17.97 21.92 23.48
N GLN A 168 16.96 22.37 22.75
CA GLN A 168 16.41 23.73 22.93
C GLN A 168 15.83 23.96 24.33
N ALA A 169 15.15 22.96 24.88
CA ALA A 169 14.63 23.05 26.25
C ALA A 169 15.74 23.11 27.30
N PHE A 170 16.82 22.34 27.05
CA PHE A 170 18.01 22.44 27.92
C PHE A 170 18.72 23.80 27.82
N ASP A 171 18.92 24.28 26.58
CA ASP A 171 19.56 25.60 26.32
C ASP A 171 18.81 26.71 27.05
N LYS A 172 17.47 26.73 27.00
CA LYS A 172 16.63 27.68 27.73
C LYS A 172 16.80 27.58 29.24
N LYS A 173 16.81 26.36 29.78
CA LYS A 173 17.03 26.16 31.23
C LYS A 173 18.45 26.56 31.67
N ALA A 174 19.45 26.24 30.85
CA ALA A 174 20.83 26.60 31.09
C ALA A 174 21.03 28.12 31.12
N LEU A 175 20.36 28.85 30.23
CA LEU A 175 20.38 30.32 30.18
C LEU A 175 19.82 30.95 31.44
N GLN A 176 18.85 30.31 32.10
CA GLN A 176 18.22 30.81 33.32
C GLN A 176 18.97 30.41 34.59
N SER A 177 19.76 29.34 34.54
CA SER A 177 20.34 28.71 35.73
C SER A 177 21.87 28.82 35.82
N ILE A 178 22.56 29.14 34.72
CA ILE A 178 24.01 29.23 34.64
C ILE A 178 24.38 30.64 34.12
N ASP A 179 25.03 31.42 34.95
CA ASP A 179 25.35 32.81 34.68
C ASP A 179 26.55 32.93 33.73
N ASP A 180 27.61 32.16 33.98
CA ASP A 180 28.82 32.20 33.16
C ASP A 180 28.59 31.55 31.77
N SER A 181 28.91 32.26 30.72
CA SER A 181 28.70 31.82 29.32
C SER A 181 29.55 30.62 28.95
N ASN A 182 30.79 30.50 29.43
CA ASN A 182 31.68 29.39 29.14
C ASN A 182 31.24 28.13 29.88
N LEU A 183 30.83 28.24 31.13
CA LEU A 183 30.27 27.11 31.90
C LEU A 183 28.95 26.63 31.30
N ARG A 184 28.14 27.54 30.79
CA ARG A 184 26.89 27.22 30.08
C ARG A 184 27.16 26.39 28.84
N LEU A 185 28.15 26.74 28.01
CA LEU A 185 28.50 25.97 26.82
C LEU A 185 28.99 24.54 27.17
N ILE A 186 29.75 24.41 28.27
CA ILE A 186 30.13 23.06 28.76
C ILE A 186 28.90 22.26 29.20
N ALA A 187 28.00 22.89 29.94
CA ALA A 187 26.76 22.24 30.38
C ALA A 187 25.91 21.76 29.19
N ILE A 188 25.82 22.54 28.14
CA ILE A 188 25.11 22.23 26.90
C ILE A 188 25.78 21.03 26.20
N GLU A 189 27.11 21.00 26.11
CA GLU A 189 27.84 19.90 25.49
C GLU A 189 27.67 18.60 26.28
N ILE A 190 27.76 18.65 27.62
CA ILE A 190 27.49 17.51 28.49
C ILE A 190 26.06 16.99 28.27
N ALA A 191 25.09 17.90 28.21
CA ALA A 191 23.69 17.52 28.02
C ALA A 191 23.46 16.86 26.66
N ARG A 192 24.05 17.37 25.57
CA ARG A 192 23.98 16.77 24.21
C ARG A 192 24.55 15.37 24.17
N ASN A 193 25.60 15.11 24.94
CA ASN A 193 26.21 13.79 25.02
C ASN A 193 25.38 12.78 25.80
N LEU A 194 24.61 13.22 26.78
CA LEU A 194 23.87 12.34 27.70
C LEU A 194 22.36 12.24 27.40
N LEU A 195 21.75 13.32 26.88
CA LEU A 195 20.33 13.36 26.52
C LEU A 195 20.12 12.88 25.07
N LYS A 196 20.39 11.61 24.85
CA LYS A 196 20.21 10.95 23.56
C LYS A 196 18.81 10.35 23.41
N GLU A 197 18.47 10.03 22.17
CA GLU A 197 17.26 9.30 21.82
C GLU A 197 17.17 7.96 22.56
N ASN A 198 15.97 7.59 22.90
CA ASN A 198 15.64 6.27 23.50
C ASN A 198 14.47 5.59 22.82
N LEU A 199 13.77 6.28 21.94
CA LEU A 199 12.76 5.74 21.06
C LEU A 199 13.28 5.77 19.63
N PHE A 200 13.43 4.59 19.05
CA PHE A 200 13.93 4.41 17.69
C PHE A 200 12.77 4.00 16.76
N PHE A 201 12.59 4.74 15.69
CA PHE A 201 11.63 4.36 14.65
C PHE A 201 12.00 3.00 14.07
N ASN A 202 11.02 2.11 13.97
CA ASN A 202 11.19 0.81 13.35
C ASN A 202 10.33 0.70 12.09
N GLU A 203 11.01 0.77 10.95
CA GLU A 203 10.40 0.71 9.63
C GLU A 203 9.72 -0.65 9.40
N GLU A 204 10.40 -1.76 9.73
CA GLU A 204 9.87 -3.11 9.50
C GLU A 204 8.55 -3.36 10.24
N LEU A 205 8.46 -2.93 11.50
CA LEU A 205 7.23 -3.08 12.28
C LEU A 205 6.13 -2.14 11.79
N THR A 206 6.49 -0.95 11.31
CA THR A 206 5.53 0.00 10.74
C THR A 206 4.98 -0.55 9.43
N ASP A 207 5.84 -1.09 8.56
CA ASP A 207 5.43 -1.72 7.30
C ASP A 207 4.58 -2.96 7.52
N LEU A 208 4.92 -3.77 8.54
CA LEU A 208 4.09 -4.91 8.93
C LEU A 208 2.70 -4.46 9.37
N GLU A 209 2.59 -3.37 10.13
CA GLU A 209 1.30 -2.82 10.55
C GLU A 209 0.51 -2.28 9.34
N ILE A 210 1.18 -1.59 8.40
CA ILE A 210 0.58 -1.15 7.13
C ILE A 210 0.02 -2.36 6.38
N LYS A 211 0.83 -3.39 6.20
CA LYS A 211 0.43 -4.60 5.47
C LYS A 211 -0.77 -5.29 6.12
N ASN A 212 -0.72 -5.47 7.44
CA ASN A 212 -1.83 -6.07 8.20
C ASN A 212 -3.13 -5.27 8.03
N ARG A 213 -3.07 -3.94 8.07
CA ARG A 213 -4.24 -3.08 7.88
C ARG A 213 -4.75 -3.11 6.45
N ILE A 214 -3.86 -3.15 5.46
CA ILE A 214 -4.24 -3.30 4.04
C ILE A 214 -4.94 -4.64 3.81
N GLU A 215 -4.46 -5.72 4.42
CA GLU A 215 -5.10 -7.05 4.32
C GLU A 215 -6.49 -7.09 4.96
N GLN A 216 -6.75 -6.25 5.95
CA GLN A 216 -8.05 -6.11 6.61
C GLN A 216 -9.06 -5.25 5.83
N ILE A 217 -8.63 -4.55 4.76
CA ILE A 217 -9.54 -3.76 3.93
C ILE A 217 -10.56 -4.70 3.27
N PRO A 218 -11.86 -4.54 3.51
CA PRO A 218 -12.87 -5.39 2.89
C PRO A 218 -12.89 -5.13 1.38
N LYS A 219 -12.76 -6.18 0.59
CA LYS A 219 -12.80 -6.12 -0.88
C LYS A 219 -14.21 -5.89 -1.44
N THR A 220 -15.21 -5.92 -0.58
CA THR A 220 -16.64 -5.82 -0.95
C THR A 220 -17.31 -4.68 -0.23
N ILE A 221 -18.32 -4.08 -0.88
CA ILE A 221 -19.12 -2.97 -0.33
C ILE A 221 -20.41 -3.53 0.31
N GLY A 222 -20.93 -4.65 -0.21
CA GLY A 222 -22.18 -5.23 0.23
C GLY A 222 -22.47 -6.54 -0.50
N ILE A 223 -23.71 -7.02 -0.38
CA ILE A 223 -24.18 -8.28 -0.96
C ILE A 223 -25.50 -8.00 -1.67
N VAL A 224 -25.65 -8.52 -2.89
CA VAL A 224 -26.93 -8.61 -3.62
C VAL A 224 -27.49 -9.99 -3.39
N LYS A 225 -28.75 -10.07 -2.95
CA LYS A 225 -29.44 -11.36 -2.72
C LYS A 225 -30.00 -11.93 -4.02
N GLU A 226 -30.17 -13.23 -4.04
CA GLU A 226 -30.91 -13.90 -5.10
C GLU A 226 -32.31 -13.29 -5.24
N ASN A 227 -32.79 -13.14 -6.47
CA ASN A 227 -34.02 -12.45 -6.86
C ASN A 227 -34.08 -10.96 -6.56
N GLU A 228 -32.97 -10.35 -6.08
CA GLU A 228 -32.86 -8.89 -5.97
C GLU A 228 -32.64 -8.28 -7.35
N ARG A 229 -33.33 -7.17 -7.63
CA ARG A 229 -33.15 -6.42 -8.88
C ARG A 229 -31.83 -5.68 -8.85
N ILE A 230 -30.98 -5.93 -9.87
CA ILE A 230 -29.69 -5.25 -10.03
C ILE A 230 -29.88 -3.90 -10.71
N ILE A 231 -30.70 -3.85 -11.77
CA ILE A 231 -31.04 -2.65 -12.52
C ILE A 231 -32.41 -2.81 -13.18
N SER A 232 -33.19 -1.72 -13.24
CA SER A 232 -34.51 -1.70 -13.88
C SER A 232 -34.40 -1.27 -15.35
N LYS A 233 -35.41 -1.69 -16.13
CA LYS A 233 -35.58 -1.18 -17.51
C LYS A 233 -35.72 0.35 -17.49
N HIS A 234 -35.02 1.01 -18.42
CA HIS A 234 -34.96 2.48 -18.53
C HIS A 234 -34.37 3.23 -17.33
N GLU A 235 -33.75 2.52 -16.38
CA GLU A 235 -33.04 3.15 -15.28
C GLU A 235 -31.63 3.60 -15.75
N PRO A 236 -31.18 4.82 -15.37
CA PRO A 236 -29.83 5.27 -15.68
C PRO A 236 -28.80 4.40 -14.96
N ILE A 237 -27.76 3.97 -15.66
CA ILE A 237 -26.68 3.17 -15.04
C ILE A 237 -25.84 4.09 -14.15
N THR A 238 -26.06 3.98 -12.85
CA THR A 238 -25.23 4.65 -11.82
C THR A 238 -23.92 3.92 -11.61
N VAL A 239 -22.98 4.54 -10.89
CA VAL A 239 -21.71 3.90 -10.50
C VAL A 239 -21.99 2.62 -9.71
N LEU A 240 -22.94 2.66 -8.79
CA LEU A 240 -23.32 1.50 -7.97
C LEU A 240 -23.94 0.37 -8.80
N SER A 241 -24.86 0.72 -9.74
CA SER A 241 -25.48 -0.25 -10.65
C SER A 241 -24.42 -0.93 -11.53
N LYS A 242 -23.44 -0.14 -11.99
CA LYS A 242 -22.30 -0.68 -12.76
C LYS A 242 -21.46 -1.64 -11.92
N GLN A 243 -21.14 -1.28 -10.67
CA GLN A 243 -20.40 -2.16 -9.76
C GLN A 243 -21.15 -3.47 -9.47
N LYS A 244 -22.48 -3.39 -9.22
CA LYS A 244 -23.33 -4.58 -9.07
C LYS A 244 -23.26 -5.47 -10.32
N LEU A 245 -23.36 -4.88 -11.50
CA LEU A 245 -23.34 -5.59 -12.78
C LEU A 245 -21.97 -6.26 -13.03
N ASP A 246 -20.89 -5.55 -12.82
CA ASP A 246 -19.53 -6.07 -13.03
C ASP A 246 -19.23 -7.19 -12.02
N SER A 247 -19.66 -7.03 -10.76
CA SER A 247 -19.55 -8.06 -9.73
C SER A 247 -20.38 -9.32 -10.07
N TYR A 248 -21.61 -9.14 -10.56
CA TYR A 248 -22.44 -10.23 -11.03
C TYR A 248 -21.80 -11.01 -12.16
N LYS A 249 -21.26 -10.30 -13.18
CA LYS A 249 -20.53 -10.94 -14.29
C LYS A 249 -19.33 -11.72 -13.80
N LYS A 250 -18.52 -11.13 -12.90
CA LYS A 250 -17.34 -11.80 -12.37
C LYS A 250 -17.68 -13.09 -11.64
N VAL A 251 -18.62 -13.04 -10.69
CA VAL A 251 -19.04 -14.23 -9.93
C VAL A 251 -19.71 -15.27 -10.82
N ARG A 252 -20.50 -14.83 -11.82
CA ARG A 252 -21.10 -15.73 -12.80
C ARG A 252 -20.04 -16.47 -13.60
N LEU A 253 -18.98 -15.79 -14.05
CA LEU A 253 -17.87 -16.41 -14.77
C LEU A 253 -17.07 -17.38 -13.87
N GLU A 254 -16.88 -17.05 -12.61
CA GLU A 254 -16.23 -17.93 -11.64
C GLU A 254 -17.05 -19.20 -11.35
N ARG A 255 -18.40 -19.08 -11.33
CA ARG A 255 -19.31 -20.22 -11.12
C ARG A 255 -19.43 -21.12 -12.33
N ILE A 256 -19.42 -20.54 -13.55
CA ILE A 256 -19.31 -21.29 -14.80
C ILE A 256 -17.84 -21.71 -14.88
N GLY A 257 -17.49 -22.83 -14.27
CA GLY A 257 -16.10 -23.31 -14.22
C GLY A 257 -15.47 -23.41 -15.61
N VAL A 258 -14.15 -23.35 -15.69
CA VAL A 258 -13.38 -23.52 -16.95
C VAL A 258 -13.78 -24.82 -17.68
N GLN A 259 -14.18 -25.86 -16.94
CA GLN A 259 -14.66 -27.13 -17.49
C GLN A 259 -15.96 -26.95 -18.26
N ASP A 260 -16.90 -26.15 -17.78
CA ASP A 260 -18.19 -25.94 -18.45
C ASP A 260 -18.02 -25.12 -19.74
N TYR A 261 -17.11 -24.14 -19.75
CA TYR A 261 -16.74 -23.42 -20.97
C TYR A 261 -16.09 -24.34 -21.99
N PHE A 262 -15.19 -25.21 -21.55
CA PHE A 262 -14.53 -26.16 -22.42
C PHE A 262 -15.53 -27.17 -22.97
N ALA A 263 -16.44 -27.72 -22.16
CA ALA A 263 -17.49 -28.63 -22.58
C ALA A 263 -18.44 -27.98 -23.61
N GLN A 264 -18.85 -26.72 -23.38
CA GLN A 264 -19.67 -25.95 -24.34
C GLN A 264 -18.92 -25.69 -25.65
N PHE A 265 -17.64 -25.31 -25.59
CA PHE A 265 -16.83 -25.10 -26.79
C PHE A 265 -16.68 -26.42 -27.60
N VAL A 266 -16.33 -27.51 -26.93
CA VAL A 266 -16.21 -28.83 -27.58
C VAL A 266 -17.54 -29.27 -28.18
N GLY A 267 -18.66 -29.05 -27.46
CA GLY A 267 -20.01 -29.35 -27.98
C GLY A 267 -20.34 -28.58 -29.25
N LYS A 268 -20.01 -27.27 -29.30
CA LYS A 268 -20.20 -26.44 -30.50
C LYS A 268 -19.32 -26.90 -31.66
N VAL A 269 -18.04 -27.15 -31.41
CA VAL A 269 -17.13 -27.66 -32.46
C VAL A 269 -17.61 -29.02 -33.01
N LEU A 270 -18.02 -29.94 -32.14
CA LEU A 270 -18.55 -31.23 -32.55
C LEU A 270 -19.82 -31.10 -33.40
N SER A 271 -20.73 -30.19 -33.02
CA SER A 271 -21.95 -29.88 -33.76
C SER A 271 -21.64 -29.40 -35.20
N VAL A 272 -20.68 -28.45 -35.34
CA VAL A 272 -20.22 -28.00 -36.65
C VAL A 272 -19.65 -29.14 -37.51
N ILE A 273 -18.81 -29.97 -36.91
CA ILE A 273 -18.21 -31.12 -37.59
C ILE A 273 -19.29 -32.08 -38.10
N VAL A 274 -20.28 -32.42 -37.26
CA VAL A 274 -21.39 -33.28 -37.62
C VAL A 274 -22.18 -32.73 -38.81
N LEU A 275 -22.47 -31.44 -38.85
CA LEU A 275 -23.18 -30.80 -39.95
C LEU A 275 -22.38 -30.80 -41.25
N ILE A 276 -21.07 -30.57 -41.18
CA ILE A 276 -20.20 -30.63 -42.37
C ILE A 276 -20.16 -32.08 -42.90
N VAL A 277 -20.09 -33.06 -42.03
CA VAL A 277 -20.11 -34.47 -42.41
C VAL A 277 -21.44 -34.85 -43.09
N ILE A 278 -22.57 -34.39 -42.53
CA ILE A 278 -23.90 -34.60 -43.12
C ILE A 278 -23.96 -33.97 -44.53
N LEU A 279 -23.48 -32.73 -44.68
CA LEU A 279 -23.41 -32.06 -45.97
C LEU A 279 -22.51 -32.83 -46.96
N GLY A 280 -21.34 -33.30 -46.51
CA GLY A 280 -20.42 -34.12 -47.32
C GLY A 280 -21.05 -35.44 -47.80
N PHE A 281 -21.73 -36.16 -46.91
CA PHE A 281 -22.47 -37.36 -47.28
C PHE A 281 -23.58 -37.07 -48.30
N TYR A 282 -24.37 -36.00 -48.10
CA TYR A 282 -25.39 -35.60 -49.05
C TYR A 282 -24.78 -35.33 -50.42
N LEU A 283 -23.71 -34.54 -50.53
CA LEU A 283 -23.04 -34.28 -51.78
C LEU A 283 -22.45 -35.54 -52.43
N PHE A 284 -21.84 -36.40 -51.66
CA PHE A 284 -21.22 -37.67 -52.14
C PHE A 284 -22.24 -38.62 -52.74
N TYR A 285 -23.39 -38.82 -52.07
CA TYR A 285 -24.40 -39.78 -52.52
C TYR A 285 -25.36 -39.21 -53.58
N PHE A 286 -25.79 -37.96 -53.41
CA PHE A 286 -26.86 -37.39 -54.21
C PHE A 286 -26.38 -36.40 -55.27
N ARG A 287 -25.19 -35.82 -55.13
CA ARG A 287 -24.67 -34.74 -55.99
C ARG A 287 -23.19 -34.97 -56.34
N LYS A 288 -22.87 -36.11 -56.91
CA LYS A 288 -21.51 -36.47 -57.33
C LYS A 288 -20.86 -35.45 -58.27
N ASP A 289 -21.67 -34.80 -59.13
CA ASP A 289 -21.19 -33.79 -60.07
C ASP A 289 -20.65 -32.55 -59.39
N ILE A 290 -21.15 -32.22 -58.16
CA ILE A 290 -20.67 -31.13 -57.34
C ILE A 290 -19.49 -31.60 -56.49
N PHE A 291 -19.61 -32.77 -55.90
CA PHE A 291 -18.56 -33.35 -55.04
C PHE A 291 -17.22 -33.56 -55.78
N ASN A 292 -17.28 -34.04 -57.03
CA ASN A 292 -16.09 -34.28 -57.84
C ASN A 292 -15.55 -33.02 -58.56
N ASN A 293 -16.26 -31.89 -58.47
CA ASN A 293 -15.81 -30.65 -59.09
C ASN A 293 -15.38 -29.62 -58.01
N ASN A 294 -14.07 -29.47 -57.84
CA ASN A 294 -13.52 -28.60 -56.83
C ASN A 294 -14.02 -27.16 -56.92
N LEU A 295 -14.31 -26.65 -58.10
CA LEU A 295 -14.79 -25.29 -58.28
C LEU A 295 -16.22 -25.10 -57.78
N LYS A 296 -17.11 -26.08 -58.05
CA LYS A 296 -18.49 -26.09 -57.54
C LYS A 296 -18.54 -26.29 -56.04
N LEU A 297 -17.68 -27.15 -55.51
CA LEU A 297 -17.55 -27.39 -54.06
C LEU A 297 -17.04 -26.11 -53.36
N ALA A 298 -16.03 -25.47 -53.95
CA ALA A 298 -15.50 -24.17 -53.41
C ALA A 298 -16.56 -23.07 -53.40
N LEU A 299 -17.42 -23.00 -54.44
CA LEU A 299 -18.53 -22.07 -54.51
C LEU A 299 -19.54 -22.26 -53.36
N VAL A 300 -19.99 -23.50 -53.12
CA VAL A 300 -20.90 -23.82 -52.01
C VAL A 300 -20.28 -23.48 -50.67
N SER A 301 -19.02 -23.90 -50.43
CA SER A 301 -18.33 -23.62 -49.15
C SER A 301 -18.06 -22.11 -48.94
N SER A 302 -17.67 -21.38 -49.97
CA SER A 302 -17.44 -19.94 -49.86
C SER A 302 -18.73 -19.17 -49.53
N LEU A 303 -19.87 -19.61 -50.02
CA LEU A 303 -21.14 -19.01 -49.75
C LEU A 303 -21.59 -19.24 -48.29
N ILE A 304 -21.37 -20.44 -47.77
CA ILE A 304 -21.60 -20.75 -46.35
C ILE A 304 -20.72 -19.85 -45.46
N VAL A 305 -19.42 -19.76 -45.76
CA VAL A 305 -18.47 -18.96 -45.00
C VAL A 305 -18.87 -17.49 -45.05
N LEU A 306 -19.30 -16.98 -46.20
CA LEU A 306 -19.72 -15.57 -46.38
C LEU A 306 -20.96 -15.26 -45.53
N VAL A 307 -21.96 -16.11 -45.49
CA VAL A 307 -23.15 -15.94 -44.63
C VAL A 307 -22.79 -15.98 -43.19
N CYS A 308 -21.94 -16.92 -42.75
CA CYS A 308 -21.44 -16.98 -41.35
C CYS A 308 -20.62 -15.76 -41.01
N PHE A 309 -19.80 -15.23 -41.91
CA PHE A 309 -19.04 -13.99 -41.73
C PHE A 309 -19.94 -12.79 -41.48
N PHE A 310 -20.98 -12.60 -42.31
CA PHE A 310 -21.93 -11.51 -42.11
C PHE A 310 -22.74 -11.67 -40.81
N ALA A 311 -23.10 -12.90 -40.45
CA ALA A 311 -23.74 -13.17 -39.15
C ALA A 311 -22.82 -12.79 -37.97
N PHE A 312 -21.54 -13.14 -38.04
CA PHE A 312 -20.55 -12.76 -37.05
C PHE A 312 -20.36 -11.24 -36.98
N MET A 313 -20.24 -10.56 -38.12
CA MET A 313 -20.16 -9.10 -38.19
C MET A 313 -21.40 -8.43 -37.58
N SER A 314 -22.60 -8.96 -37.88
CA SER A 314 -23.85 -8.48 -37.31
C SER A 314 -23.87 -8.54 -35.78
N MET A 315 -23.36 -9.61 -35.19
CA MET A 315 -23.26 -9.78 -33.73
C MET A 315 -22.16 -8.92 -33.08
N SER A 316 -21.06 -8.69 -33.82
CA SER A 316 -19.91 -7.92 -33.32
C SER A 316 -20.11 -6.42 -33.35
N LEU A 317 -20.87 -5.91 -34.27
CA LEU A 317 -21.19 -4.48 -34.42
C LEU A 317 -22.28 -4.09 -33.41
N LYS A 318 -21.87 -3.42 -32.31
CA LYS A 318 -22.79 -2.81 -31.33
C LYS A 318 -23.49 -1.56 -31.88
N VAL A 319 -24.27 -1.70 -32.90
CA VAL A 319 -25.03 -0.59 -33.50
C VAL A 319 -26.49 -0.68 -33.07
N ASN A 320 -27.12 0.45 -32.74
CA ASN A 320 -28.51 0.51 -32.27
C ASN A 320 -29.57 0.31 -33.38
N SER A 321 -29.21 -0.33 -34.48
CA SER A 321 -30.12 -0.62 -35.61
C SER A 321 -30.32 -2.13 -35.74
N PRO A 322 -31.43 -2.60 -36.31
CA PRO A 322 -31.67 -4.03 -36.52
C PRO A 322 -30.69 -4.57 -37.59
N ILE A 323 -29.45 -4.82 -37.14
CA ILE A 323 -28.34 -5.35 -37.96
C ILE A 323 -28.60 -6.79 -38.37
N GLU A 324 -29.59 -7.44 -37.80
CA GLU A 324 -30.08 -8.77 -38.14
C GLU A 324 -30.42 -8.89 -39.65
N TYR A 325 -30.80 -7.81 -40.30
CA TYR A 325 -31.03 -7.75 -41.76
C TYR A 325 -29.73 -7.89 -42.58
N LEU A 326 -28.55 -7.76 -42.01
CA LEU A 326 -27.27 -8.05 -42.67
C LEU A 326 -27.01 -9.56 -42.86
N ILE A 327 -27.82 -10.40 -42.29
CA ILE A 327 -27.71 -11.85 -42.47
C ILE A 327 -28.42 -12.23 -43.75
N PHE A 328 -27.68 -12.24 -44.87
CA PHE A 328 -28.20 -12.47 -46.21
C PHE A 328 -28.56 -13.95 -46.52
N ILE A 329 -29.22 -14.65 -45.60
CA ILE A 329 -29.62 -16.05 -45.80
C ILE A 329 -30.53 -16.21 -47.00
N SER A 330 -31.49 -15.31 -47.21
CA SER A 330 -32.40 -15.30 -48.33
C SER A 330 -31.70 -15.11 -49.68
N VAL A 331 -30.70 -14.22 -49.73
CA VAL A 331 -29.90 -13.97 -50.95
C VAL A 331 -29.05 -15.20 -51.25
N ALA A 332 -28.45 -15.83 -50.26
CA ALA A 332 -27.69 -17.09 -50.42
C ALA A 332 -28.59 -18.24 -50.96
N SER A 333 -29.83 -18.32 -50.48
CA SER A 333 -30.82 -19.29 -50.95
C SER A 333 -31.13 -19.08 -52.45
N ILE A 334 -31.39 -17.86 -52.86
CA ILE A 334 -31.68 -17.52 -54.25
C ILE A 334 -30.49 -17.86 -55.16
N LEU A 335 -29.28 -17.45 -54.76
CA LEU A 335 -28.05 -17.72 -55.50
C LEU A 335 -27.80 -19.23 -55.69
N LEU A 336 -27.92 -19.98 -54.61
CA LEU A 336 -27.77 -21.46 -54.68
C LEU A 336 -28.80 -22.09 -55.57
N THR A 337 -30.04 -21.62 -55.54
CA THR A 337 -31.11 -22.18 -56.37
C THR A 337 -30.89 -21.89 -57.87
N ILE A 338 -30.36 -20.67 -58.21
CA ILE A 338 -30.06 -20.29 -59.58
C ILE A 338 -28.83 -21.02 -60.13
N ILE A 339 -27.78 -21.16 -59.33
CA ILE A 339 -26.48 -21.70 -59.78
C ILE A 339 -26.52 -23.23 -59.85
N PHE A 340 -27.22 -23.86 -58.90
CA PHE A 340 -27.22 -25.30 -58.79
C PHE A 340 -28.63 -25.91 -58.95
N ASP A 341 -29.42 -25.98 -57.85
CA ASP A 341 -30.73 -26.57 -57.78
C ASP A 341 -31.41 -26.27 -56.44
N SER A 342 -32.74 -26.25 -56.45
CA SER A 342 -33.57 -25.98 -55.27
C SER A 342 -33.36 -27.01 -54.13
N ARG A 343 -33.09 -28.29 -54.46
CA ARG A 343 -32.85 -29.30 -53.46
C ARG A 343 -31.53 -29.08 -52.72
N LEU A 344 -30.45 -28.76 -53.45
CA LEU A 344 -29.16 -28.43 -52.81
C LEU A 344 -29.29 -27.18 -51.98
N ALA A 345 -29.95 -26.10 -52.53
CA ALA A 345 -30.16 -24.88 -51.82
C ALA A 345 -30.87 -25.09 -50.48
N PHE A 346 -31.90 -25.94 -50.42
CA PHE A 346 -32.61 -26.27 -49.19
C PHE A 346 -31.69 -26.85 -48.12
N TYR A 347 -30.90 -27.86 -48.47
CA TYR A 347 -29.99 -28.51 -47.51
C TYR A 347 -28.88 -27.59 -47.01
N VAL A 348 -28.25 -26.84 -47.93
CA VAL A 348 -27.18 -25.89 -47.55
C VAL A 348 -27.73 -24.82 -46.66
N ILE A 349 -28.90 -24.25 -46.98
CA ILE A 349 -29.51 -23.18 -46.18
C ILE A 349 -29.96 -23.67 -44.81
N ALA A 350 -30.56 -24.87 -44.72
CA ALA A 350 -30.92 -25.46 -43.43
C ALA A 350 -29.69 -25.62 -42.48
N ILE A 351 -28.58 -26.10 -43.03
CA ILE A 351 -27.31 -26.22 -42.29
C ILE A 351 -26.76 -24.86 -41.93
N THR A 352 -26.74 -23.91 -42.87
CA THR A 352 -26.22 -22.57 -42.61
C THR A 352 -27.04 -21.81 -41.55
N THR A 353 -28.38 -21.93 -41.61
CA THR A 353 -29.28 -21.34 -40.59
C THR A 353 -29.00 -21.89 -39.19
N TYR A 354 -28.77 -23.19 -39.08
CA TYR A 354 -28.41 -23.82 -37.82
C TYR A 354 -27.04 -23.32 -37.33
N LEU A 355 -26.05 -23.20 -38.24
CA LEU A 355 -24.72 -22.68 -37.88
C LEU A 355 -24.76 -21.23 -37.37
N VAL A 356 -25.64 -20.42 -37.96
CA VAL A 356 -25.83 -19.02 -37.54
C VAL A 356 -26.56 -18.92 -36.19
N ALA A 357 -27.47 -19.86 -35.92
CA ALA A 357 -28.28 -19.86 -34.69
C ALA A 357 -27.56 -20.48 -33.47
N SER A 358 -26.49 -21.27 -33.65
CA SER A 358 -25.75 -21.97 -32.58
C SER A 358 -24.66 -21.13 -31.94
#